data_69a8734730d9416e11ac61e6d3dc6ac0
#
_entry.id   69a8734730d9416e11ac61e6d3dc6ac0
#
_cell.length_a   1.000
_cell.length_b   1.000
_cell.length_c   1.000
_cell.angle_alpha   90.00
_cell.angle_beta   90.00
_cell.angle_gamma   90.00
#
_symmetry.space_group_name_H-M   'P 1'
#
loop_
_entity.id
_entity.type
_entity.pdbx_description
1 polymer ?
#
loop_
_entity_poly.entity_id
_entity_poly.type
_entity_poly.pdbx_seq_one_letter_code
_entity_poly.pdbx_strand_id
1 'polypeptide(L)'
;GLIACALLFLWRGWIVFTARDGTGFDINPANTALGLEMLISISFCIQIGFLHMIIGRELRSSLLSGRRAARLFVGNKRMLEERKRLSDLADERFLTLGLLTHEVRQPINNARAALEALEHAIGLEHPKPAKSKLAIARAQGVLDSVTLAISNAIFAASFLEQNTKITRRLVDAHDVAELAKTDCPIDLSPRIEVNFDDNAVYVYMDPVLVRLALRNLLDNALKYSPPQSPIQFRILQREDLLGTSFTVTSQLTRFDLLDEAIFTRRGRGAGAQGSGGGLGLYLVKKVAAAHGGSVSYFIHDDAKVTFDLFIPDE
;
A
#
# COMPACT_ATOMS: atom_id res chain seq x y z
N GLY A 1 49.88 -26.42 37.12
CA GLY A 1 51.20 -26.98 36.87
C GLY A 1 52.28 -26.31 37.70
N LEU A 2 52.50 -25.02 37.55
CA LEU A 2 53.54 -24.26 38.26
C LEU A 2 53.39 -24.27 39.77
N ILE A 3 52.18 -24.12 40.29
CA ILE A 3 51.93 -24.14 41.76
C ILE A 3 52.17 -25.55 42.33
N ALA A 4 51.78 -26.60 41.64
CA ALA A 4 52.05 -27.98 42.07
C ALA A 4 53.55 -28.33 42.05
N CYS A 5 54.28 -27.85 41.05
CA CYS A 5 55.71 -27.95 40.99
C CYS A 5 56.38 -27.18 42.14
N ALA A 6 55.94 -25.97 42.42
CA ALA A 6 56.44 -25.17 43.54
C ALA A 6 56.20 -25.84 44.90
N LEU A 7 55.00 -26.40 45.11
CA LEU A 7 54.68 -27.14 46.31
C LEU A 7 55.52 -28.45 46.43
N LEU A 8 55.77 -29.15 45.35
CA LEU A 8 56.67 -30.30 45.30
C LEU A 8 58.10 -29.92 45.65
N PHE A 9 58.60 -28.81 45.17
CA PHE A 9 59.92 -28.29 45.47
C PHE A 9 60.06 -27.88 46.94
N LEU A 10 59.04 -27.19 47.47
CA LEU A 10 58.99 -26.79 48.87
C LEU A 10 58.93 -28.03 49.82
N TRP A 11 58.12 -29.02 49.48
CA TRP A 11 57.96 -30.27 50.25
C TRP A 11 59.26 -31.07 50.15
N ARG A 12 59.91 -31.17 49.03
CA ARG A 12 61.21 -31.85 48.91
C ARG A 12 62.30 -31.10 49.63
N GLY A 13 62.31 -29.77 49.56
CA GLY A 13 63.22 -28.94 50.36
C GLY A 13 63.01 -29.13 51.86
N TRP A 14 61.77 -29.24 52.31
CA TRP A 14 61.41 -29.48 53.68
C TRP A 14 61.88 -30.87 54.15
N ILE A 15 61.70 -31.90 53.35
CA ILE A 15 62.19 -33.27 53.68
C ILE A 15 63.70 -33.26 53.75
N VAL A 16 64.44 -32.65 52.87
CA VAL A 16 65.89 -32.56 52.91
C VAL A 16 66.39 -31.76 54.09
N PHE A 17 65.71 -30.69 54.45
CA PHE A 17 66.03 -29.87 55.63
C PHE A 17 65.85 -30.64 56.90
N THR A 18 64.74 -31.34 57.10
CA THR A 18 64.46 -32.17 58.32
C THR A 18 65.37 -33.39 58.45
N ALA A 19 65.80 -33.96 57.31
CA ALA A 19 66.73 -35.06 57.27
C ALA A 19 68.18 -34.64 57.63
N ARG A 20 68.51 -33.37 57.52
CA ARG A 20 69.86 -32.85 57.74
C ARG A 20 70.16 -32.52 59.23
N ASP A 21 69.08 -32.25 60.03
CA ASP A 21 69.27 -31.80 61.44
C ASP A 21 69.37 -32.91 62.46
N GLY A 22 69.61 -34.15 62.09
CA GLY A 22 69.90 -35.26 62.97
C GLY A 22 68.84 -35.59 64.05
N THR A 23 67.69 -34.90 64.00
CA THR A 23 66.51 -35.27 64.81
C THR A 23 65.85 -36.41 64.03
N GLY A 24 66.07 -37.62 64.50
CA GLY A 24 65.64 -38.88 63.89
C GLY A 24 64.20 -38.90 63.39
N PHE A 25 63.95 -38.21 62.27
CA PHE A 25 62.71 -38.34 61.60
C PHE A 25 62.79 -39.59 60.72
N ASP A 26 62.22 -40.65 61.33
CA ASP A 26 62.12 -41.93 60.62
C ASP A 26 61.24 -41.66 59.38
N ILE A 27 61.92 -41.61 58.17
CA ILE A 27 61.23 -41.44 56.92
C ILE A 27 60.51 -42.76 56.65
N ASN A 28 59.39 -42.96 57.30
CA ASN A 28 58.52 -44.09 57.06
C ASN A 28 58.00 -43.98 55.60
N PRO A 29 58.29 -44.93 54.70
CA PRO A 29 57.90 -44.93 53.30
C PRO A 29 56.38 -44.75 53.17
N ALA A 30 55.57 -45.13 54.15
CA ALA A 30 54.13 -44.89 54.15
C ALA A 30 53.76 -43.41 54.24
N ASN A 31 54.47 -42.58 55.03
CA ASN A 31 54.22 -41.16 55.20
C ASN A 31 54.64 -40.37 53.92
N THR A 32 55.70 -40.81 53.26
CA THR A 32 56.15 -40.21 51.98
C THR A 32 55.20 -40.54 50.82
N ALA A 33 54.65 -41.77 50.81
CA ALA A 33 53.66 -42.19 49.83
C ALA A 33 52.36 -41.39 50.01
N LEU A 34 51.86 -41.23 51.23
CA LEU A 34 50.64 -40.48 51.56
C LEU A 34 50.77 -38.99 51.17
N GLY A 35 51.94 -38.38 51.47
CA GLY A 35 52.21 -36.99 51.00
C GLY A 35 52.22 -36.82 49.49
N LEU A 36 52.75 -37.80 48.78
CA LEU A 36 52.78 -37.77 47.27
C LEU A 36 51.36 -37.92 46.72
N GLU A 37 50.55 -38.83 47.30
CA GLU A 37 49.15 -39.00 46.88
C GLU A 37 48.30 -37.71 47.10
N MET A 38 48.48 -37.03 48.26
CA MET A 38 47.84 -35.77 48.54
C MET A 38 48.25 -34.68 47.52
N LEU A 39 49.53 -34.57 47.21
CA LEU A 39 49.99 -33.58 46.19
C LEU A 39 49.48 -33.86 44.79
N ILE A 40 49.42 -35.12 44.42
CA ILE A 40 48.82 -35.53 43.13
C ILE A 40 47.31 -35.16 43.11
N SER A 41 46.61 -35.49 44.18
CA SER A 41 45.18 -35.16 44.28
C SER A 41 44.92 -33.67 44.28
N ILE A 42 45.70 -32.86 44.96
CA ILE A 42 45.60 -31.39 44.94
C ILE A 42 45.89 -30.85 43.55
N SER A 43 46.97 -31.35 42.89
CA SER A 43 47.31 -30.96 41.53
C SER A 43 46.19 -31.27 40.53
N PHE A 44 45.57 -32.44 40.66
CA PHE A 44 44.44 -32.86 39.82
C PHE A 44 43.19 -31.98 40.05
N CYS A 45 42.86 -31.64 41.28
CA CYS A 45 41.76 -30.74 41.64
C CYS A 45 41.98 -29.32 41.02
N ILE A 46 43.23 -28.80 41.10
CA ILE A 46 43.59 -27.52 40.54
C ILE A 46 43.42 -27.54 39.00
N GLN A 47 43.88 -28.63 38.38
CA GLN A 47 43.76 -28.79 36.92
C GLN A 47 42.30 -28.88 36.46
N ILE A 48 41.46 -29.65 37.17
CA ILE A 48 40.00 -29.72 36.90
C ILE A 48 39.36 -28.36 37.12
N GLY A 49 39.65 -27.65 38.20
CA GLY A 49 39.14 -26.32 38.46
C GLY A 49 39.50 -25.31 37.35
N PHE A 50 40.74 -25.35 36.90
CA PHE A 50 41.21 -24.51 35.79
C PHE A 50 40.55 -24.86 34.48
N LEU A 51 40.41 -26.15 34.16
CA LEU A 51 39.70 -26.61 32.98
C LEU A 51 38.22 -26.19 33.00
N HIS A 52 37.55 -26.34 34.16
CA HIS A 52 36.17 -25.92 34.36
C HIS A 52 36.00 -24.40 34.16
N MET A 53 36.95 -23.60 34.63
CA MET A 53 36.96 -22.15 34.46
C MET A 53 37.13 -21.75 32.98
N ILE A 54 38.03 -22.42 32.25
CA ILE A 54 38.24 -22.16 30.81
C ILE A 54 37.00 -22.53 30.02
N ILE A 55 36.46 -23.74 30.22
CA ILE A 55 35.26 -24.21 29.53
C ILE A 55 34.07 -23.29 29.85
N GLY A 56 33.88 -22.91 31.11
CA GLY A 56 32.82 -22.00 31.52
C GLY A 56 32.93 -20.60 30.86
N ARG A 57 34.16 -20.10 30.70
CA ARG A 57 34.41 -18.81 30.02
C ARG A 57 34.14 -18.90 28.52
N GLU A 58 34.60 -19.96 27.88
CA GLU A 58 34.39 -20.23 26.43
C GLU A 58 32.88 -20.36 26.11
N LEU A 59 32.18 -21.16 26.95
CA LEU A 59 30.73 -21.37 26.77
C LEU A 59 29.93 -20.06 26.94
N ARG A 60 30.29 -19.25 27.96
CA ARG A 60 29.65 -17.92 28.13
C ARG A 60 29.92 -16.97 26.99
N SER A 61 31.16 -16.93 26.48
CA SER A 61 31.50 -16.08 25.32
C SER A 61 30.75 -16.51 24.08
N SER A 62 30.64 -17.81 23.81
CA SER A 62 29.89 -18.38 22.71
C SER A 62 28.38 -18.08 22.80
N LEU A 63 27.79 -18.25 24.01
CA LEU A 63 26.36 -17.92 24.20
C LEU A 63 26.07 -16.42 24.04
N LEU A 64 26.97 -15.55 24.48
CA LEU A 64 26.81 -14.10 24.35
C LEU A 64 26.96 -13.66 22.90
N SER A 65 27.92 -14.22 22.15
CA SER A 65 28.11 -13.96 20.73
C SER A 65 26.92 -14.46 19.91
N GLY A 66 26.40 -15.66 20.20
CA GLY A 66 25.20 -16.19 19.58
C GLY A 66 23.97 -15.31 19.79
N ARG A 67 23.75 -14.82 21.03
CA ARG A 67 22.66 -13.88 21.33
C ARG A 67 22.82 -12.54 20.62
N ARG A 68 24.05 -12.02 20.50
CA ARG A 68 24.33 -10.79 19.75
C ARG A 68 24.06 -10.99 18.26
N ALA A 69 24.52 -12.10 17.68
CA ALA A 69 24.28 -12.43 16.28
C ALA A 69 22.78 -12.58 15.98
N ALA A 70 22.03 -13.26 16.86
CA ALA A 70 20.58 -13.39 16.72
C ALA A 70 19.85 -12.03 16.77
N ARG A 71 20.24 -11.13 17.68
CA ARG A 71 19.66 -9.78 17.76
C ARG A 71 19.97 -8.95 16.51
N LEU A 72 21.21 -9.02 16.01
CA LEU A 72 21.59 -8.34 14.77
C LEU A 72 20.85 -8.90 13.57
N PHE A 73 20.66 -10.22 13.50
CA PHE A 73 19.89 -10.85 12.43
C PHE A 73 18.43 -10.40 12.42
N VAL A 74 17.76 -10.38 13.59
CA VAL A 74 16.37 -9.89 13.71
C VAL A 74 16.29 -8.39 13.37
N GLY A 75 17.26 -7.59 13.86
CA GLY A 75 17.34 -6.16 13.53
C GLY A 75 17.51 -5.89 12.03
N ASN A 76 18.44 -6.60 11.37
CA ASN A 76 18.66 -6.50 9.94
C ASN A 76 17.44 -6.95 9.14
N LYS A 77 16.75 -8.02 9.55
CA LYS A 77 15.54 -8.47 8.88
C LYS A 77 14.44 -7.41 8.94
N ARG A 78 14.20 -6.81 10.12
CA ARG A 78 13.23 -5.71 10.27
C ARG A 78 13.59 -4.49 9.41
N MET A 79 14.87 -4.10 9.40
CA MET A 79 15.33 -2.98 8.56
C MET A 79 15.15 -3.26 7.06
N LEU A 80 15.39 -4.50 6.62
CA LEU A 80 15.16 -4.90 5.22
C LEU A 80 13.66 -4.85 4.86
N GLU A 81 12.80 -5.33 5.74
CA GLU A 81 11.33 -5.28 5.55
C GLU A 81 10.83 -3.83 5.50
N GLU A 82 11.32 -2.98 6.40
CA GLU A 82 10.97 -1.55 6.42
C GLU A 82 11.50 -0.81 5.19
N ARG A 83 12.75 -1.09 4.78
CA ARG A 83 13.33 -0.52 3.57
C ARG A 83 12.55 -0.95 2.31
N LYS A 84 12.14 -2.21 2.24
CA LYS A 84 11.30 -2.70 1.13
C LYS A 84 9.95 -1.98 1.13
N ARG A 85 9.31 -1.86 2.28
CA ARG A 85 8.05 -1.12 2.42
C ARG A 85 8.16 0.34 2.00
N LEU A 86 9.25 1.03 2.40
CA LEU A 86 9.50 2.42 2.00
C LEU A 86 9.78 2.54 0.49
N SER A 87 10.51 1.58 -0.09
CA SER A 87 10.74 1.53 -1.53
C SER A 87 9.44 1.31 -2.30
N ASP A 88 8.60 0.35 -1.88
CA ASP A 88 7.31 0.08 -2.50
C ASP A 88 6.40 1.32 -2.44
N LEU A 89 6.38 2.04 -1.31
CA LEU A 89 5.66 3.30 -1.16
C LEU A 89 6.22 4.43 -2.03
N ALA A 90 7.54 4.53 -2.16
CA ALA A 90 8.18 5.52 -3.02
C ALA A 90 7.87 5.26 -4.50
N ASP A 91 7.96 4.00 -4.93
CA ASP A 91 7.59 3.58 -6.28
C ASP A 91 6.10 3.84 -6.55
N GLU A 92 5.26 3.58 -5.55
CA GLU A 92 3.84 3.91 -5.62
C GLU A 92 3.61 5.42 -5.83
N ARG A 93 4.27 6.27 -5.09
CA ARG A 93 4.19 7.73 -5.24
C ARG A 93 4.71 8.20 -6.60
N PHE A 94 5.87 7.70 -7.02
CA PHE A 94 6.48 8.09 -8.29
C PHE A 94 5.60 7.72 -9.49
N LEU A 95 5.04 6.51 -9.49
CA LEU A 95 4.10 6.08 -10.53
C LEU A 95 2.83 6.92 -10.56
N THR A 96 2.30 7.31 -9.39
CA THR A 96 1.11 8.17 -9.33
C THR A 96 1.40 9.56 -9.90
N LEU A 97 2.50 10.19 -9.51
CA LEU A 97 2.91 11.48 -10.06
C LEU A 97 3.12 11.42 -11.58
N GLY A 98 3.72 10.35 -12.08
CA GLY A 98 3.89 10.13 -13.52
C GLY A 98 2.57 10.02 -14.27
N LEU A 99 1.62 9.26 -13.73
CA LEU A 99 0.27 9.15 -14.30
C LEU A 99 -0.49 10.48 -14.24
N LEU A 100 -0.43 11.19 -13.10
CA LEU A 100 -1.04 12.51 -12.93
C LEU A 100 -0.51 13.50 -13.97
N THR A 101 0.80 13.51 -14.19
CA THR A 101 1.42 14.38 -15.20
C THR A 101 0.92 14.06 -16.60
N HIS A 102 0.75 12.79 -16.93
CA HIS A 102 0.23 12.37 -18.22
C HIS A 102 -1.26 12.70 -18.39
N GLU A 103 -2.06 12.47 -17.34
CA GLU A 103 -3.50 12.76 -17.37
C GLU A 103 -3.83 14.25 -17.42
N VAL A 104 -3.03 15.09 -16.79
CA VAL A 104 -3.19 16.55 -16.90
C VAL A 104 -2.67 17.08 -18.24
N ARG A 105 -1.58 16.53 -18.78
CA ARG A 105 -1.00 16.96 -20.06
C ARG A 105 -1.95 16.71 -21.23
N GLN A 106 -2.67 15.59 -21.25
CA GLN A 106 -3.54 15.22 -22.36
C GLN A 106 -4.71 16.19 -22.55
N PRO A 107 -5.53 16.50 -21.51
CA PRO A 107 -6.60 17.48 -21.65
C PRO A 107 -6.08 18.89 -21.93
N ILE A 108 -4.92 19.28 -21.41
CA ILE A 108 -4.28 20.56 -21.74
C ILE A 108 -3.93 20.62 -23.24
N ASN A 109 -3.37 19.56 -23.81
CA ASN A 109 -3.09 19.50 -25.23
C ASN A 109 -4.38 19.55 -26.07
N ASN A 110 -5.45 18.88 -25.62
CA ASN A 110 -6.76 18.93 -26.27
C ASN A 110 -7.38 20.33 -26.18
N ALA A 111 -7.22 21.03 -25.02
CA ALA A 111 -7.66 22.42 -24.85
C ALA A 111 -6.94 23.35 -25.82
N ARG A 112 -5.64 23.19 -25.97
CA ARG A 112 -4.84 23.96 -26.92
C ARG A 112 -5.30 23.74 -28.35
N ALA A 113 -5.49 22.48 -28.76
CA ALA A 113 -5.98 22.16 -30.09
C ALA A 113 -7.40 22.71 -30.37
N ALA A 114 -8.28 22.71 -29.33
CA ALA A 114 -9.62 23.30 -29.46
C ALA A 114 -9.58 24.83 -29.58
N LEU A 115 -8.69 25.51 -28.83
CA LEU A 115 -8.47 26.95 -28.95
C LEU A 115 -7.91 27.34 -30.31
N GLU A 116 -6.91 26.61 -30.82
CA GLU A 116 -6.36 26.81 -32.16
C GLU A 116 -7.45 26.65 -33.26
N ALA A 117 -8.31 25.64 -33.11
CA ALA A 117 -9.45 25.43 -33.99
C ALA A 117 -10.48 26.59 -33.92
N LEU A 118 -10.67 27.16 -32.72
CA LEU A 118 -11.58 28.29 -32.49
C LEU A 118 -11.01 29.57 -33.07
N GLU A 119 -9.72 29.86 -32.92
CA GLU A 119 -9.03 30.98 -33.53
C GLU A 119 -9.14 30.90 -35.07
N HIS A 120 -8.93 29.71 -35.63
CA HIS A 120 -9.06 29.51 -37.08
C HIS A 120 -10.50 29.68 -37.57
N ALA A 121 -11.50 29.30 -36.78
CA ALA A 121 -12.91 29.47 -37.11
C ALA A 121 -13.38 30.94 -37.01
N ILE A 122 -12.79 31.75 -36.12
CA ILE A 122 -13.07 33.18 -35.94
C ILE A 122 -12.36 34.03 -37.00
N GLY A 123 -11.13 33.61 -37.39
CA GLY A 123 -10.32 34.31 -38.39
C GLY A 123 -10.85 34.24 -39.85
N LEU A 124 -11.92 33.50 -40.13
CA LEU A 124 -12.58 33.46 -41.40
C LEU A 124 -13.46 34.69 -41.57
N GLU A 125 -13.35 35.39 -42.72
CA GLU A 125 -14.10 36.62 -43.04
C GLU A 125 -15.64 36.47 -42.97
N HIS A 126 -16.18 35.24 -42.99
CA HIS A 126 -17.59 34.91 -42.81
C HIS A 126 -17.76 33.64 -41.99
N PRO A 127 -17.69 33.72 -40.67
CA PRO A 127 -17.84 32.54 -39.82
C PRO A 127 -19.28 32.02 -39.88
N LYS A 128 -19.45 30.79 -40.35
CA LYS A 128 -20.77 30.13 -40.32
C LYS A 128 -21.13 29.91 -38.82
N PRO A 129 -22.30 30.42 -38.35
CA PRO A 129 -22.67 30.38 -36.92
C PRO A 129 -22.70 28.94 -36.33
N ALA A 130 -22.97 27.94 -37.16
CA ALA A 130 -22.91 26.54 -36.76
C ALA A 130 -21.47 26.03 -36.44
N LYS A 131 -20.45 26.51 -37.18
CA LYS A 131 -19.04 26.13 -36.92
C LYS A 131 -18.52 26.78 -35.66
N SER A 132 -18.89 28.03 -35.37
CA SER A 132 -18.51 28.72 -34.13
C SER A 132 -19.15 28.09 -32.89
N LYS A 133 -20.44 27.73 -32.96
CA LYS A 133 -21.13 27.00 -31.87
C LYS A 133 -20.47 25.64 -31.58
N LEU A 134 -20.12 24.89 -32.63
CA LEU A 134 -19.47 23.60 -32.49
C LEU A 134 -18.05 23.73 -31.87
N ALA A 135 -17.31 24.77 -32.25
CA ALA A 135 -15.99 25.05 -31.70
C ALA A 135 -16.05 25.44 -30.20
N ILE A 136 -17.05 26.27 -29.83
CA ILE A 136 -17.29 26.63 -28.40
C ILE A 136 -17.68 25.41 -27.60
N ALA A 137 -18.60 24.55 -28.06
CA ALA A 137 -18.99 23.34 -27.39
C ALA A 137 -17.79 22.37 -27.18
N ARG A 138 -16.93 22.24 -28.19
CA ARG A 138 -15.67 21.46 -28.07
C ARG A 138 -14.74 22.06 -27.05
N ALA A 139 -14.55 23.37 -27.01
CA ALA A 139 -13.70 24.03 -26.01
C ALA A 139 -14.23 23.84 -24.59
N GLN A 140 -15.55 23.95 -24.39
CA GLN A 140 -16.20 23.67 -23.10
C GLN A 140 -15.99 22.23 -22.67
N GLY A 141 -16.24 21.24 -23.53
CA GLY A 141 -16.01 19.81 -23.20
C GLY A 141 -14.56 19.49 -22.86
N VAL A 142 -13.61 20.23 -23.46
CA VAL A 142 -12.20 20.08 -23.09
C VAL A 142 -11.89 20.71 -21.73
N LEU A 143 -12.44 21.88 -21.42
CA LEU A 143 -12.30 22.50 -20.09
C LEU A 143 -12.87 21.62 -18.99
N ASP A 144 -14.03 20.98 -19.23
CA ASP A 144 -14.62 20.02 -18.31
C ASP A 144 -13.69 18.81 -18.09
N SER A 145 -13.08 18.31 -19.15
CA SER A 145 -12.11 17.22 -19.10
C SER A 145 -10.84 17.61 -18.32
N VAL A 146 -10.34 18.84 -18.47
CA VAL A 146 -9.21 19.39 -17.72
C VAL A 146 -9.55 19.47 -16.23
N THR A 147 -10.74 20.00 -15.93
CA THR A 147 -11.22 20.16 -14.55
C THR A 147 -11.33 18.81 -13.85
N LEU A 148 -11.88 17.80 -14.54
CA LEU A 148 -11.96 16.45 -14.00
C LEU A 148 -10.58 15.83 -13.80
N ALA A 149 -9.66 15.98 -14.75
CA ALA A 149 -8.31 15.46 -14.63
C ALA A 149 -7.54 16.10 -13.46
N ILE A 150 -7.67 17.43 -13.29
CA ILE A 150 -7.07 18.14 -12.15
C ILE A 150 -7.68 17.67 -10.84
N SER A 151 -9.01 17.53 -10.76
CA SER A 151 -9.70 17.03 -9.57
C SER A 151 -9.24 15.63 -9.20
N ASN A 152 -9.16 14.73 -10.19
CA ASN A 152 -8.63 13.38 -10.01
C ASN A 152 -7.17 13.38 -9.55
N ALA A 153 -6.36 14.31 -10.08
CA ALA A 153 -4.96 14.48 -9.74
C ALA A 153 -4.77 14.92 -8.28
N ILE A 154 -5.49 15.97 -7.86
CA ILE A 154 -5.45 16.48 -6.48
C ILE A 154 -5.91 15.40 -5.51
N PHE A 155 -6.97 14.69 -5.85
CA PHE A 155 -7.50 13.61 -5.04
C PHE A 155 -6.49 12.45 -4.90
N ALA A 156 -5.91 11.98 -6.01
CA ALA A 156 -4.89 10.94 -5.97
C ALA A 156 -3.67 11.36 -5.15
N ALA A 157 -3.25 12.62 -5.23
CA ALA A 157 -2.16 13.17 -4.41
C ALA A 157 -2.52 13.14 -2.91
N SER A 158 -3.74 13.53 -2.53
CA SER A 158 -4.19 13.53 -1.14
C SER A 158 -4.25 12.12 -0.54
N PHE A 159 -4.62 11.10 -1.33
CA PHE A 159 -4.60 9.70 -0.88
C PHE A 159 -3.19 9.12 -0.70
N LEU A 160 -2.17 9.73 -1.34
CA LEU A 160 -0.77 9.34 -1.13
C LEU A 160 -0.22 9.79 0.23
N GLU A 161 -0.82 10.79 0.84
CA GLU A 161 -0.37 11.35 2.13
C GLU A 161 -0.82 10.54 3.35
N GLN A 162 -1.29 9.31 3.23
CA GLN A 162 -1.69 8.38 4.31
C GLN A 162 -2.58 8.98 5.43
N ASN A 163 -2.96 10.25 5.35
CA ASN A 163 -3.69 11.00 6.36
C ASN A 163 -4.97 11.65 5.82
N THR A 164 -5.51 11.17 4.70
CA THR A 164 -6.78 11.70 4.20
C THR A 164 -7.88 11.39 5.21
N LYS A 165 -8.16 12.34 6.08
CA LYS A 165 -9.31 12.26 6.98
C LYS A 165 -10.56 12.38 6.13
N ILE A 166 -11.27 11.26 6.00
CA ILE A 166 -12.59 11.25 5.37
C ILE A 166 -13.54 11.97 6.31
N THR A 167 -14.27 12.94 5.79
CA THR A 167 -15.28 13.67 6.54
C THR A 167 -16.65 13.10 6.23
N ARG A 168 -16.98 12.00 6.88
CA ARG A 168 -18.30 11.38 6.73
C ARG A 168 -19.36 12.19 7.43
N ARG A 169 -20.52 12.29 6.81
CA ARG A 169 -21.75 12.87 7.38
C ARG A 169 -22.96 12.17 6.80
N LEU A 170 -24.07 12.24 7.51
CA LEU A 170 -25.34 11.73 7.00
C LEU A 170 -25.84 12.66 5.90
N VAL A 171 -26.00 12.15 4.69
CA VAL A 171 -26.44 12.90 3.52
C VAL A 171 -27.44 12.09 2.72
N ASP A 172 -28.34 12.78 2.02
CA ASP A 172 -29.23 12.16 1.06
C ASP A 172 -28.40 11.68 -0.16
N ALA A 173 -28.48 10.39 -0.45
CA ALA A 173 -27.78 9.79 -1.58
C ALA A 173 -28.26 10.34 -2.93
N HIS A 174 -29.54 10.77 -3.00
CA HIS A 174 -30.15 11.37 -4.19
C HIS A 174 -29.48 12.71 -4.54
N ASP A 175 -29.28 13.56 -3.52
CA ASP A 175 -28.61 14.85 -3.72
C ASP A 175 -27.21 14.67 -4.30
N VAL A 176 -26.46 13.70 -3.78
CA VAL A 176 -25.10 13.42 -4.26
C VAL A 176 -25.11 12.85 -5.69
N ALA A 177 -26.09 12.01 -6.02
CA ALA A 177 -26.25 11.45 -7.36
C ALA A 177 -26.63 12.53 -8.40
N GLU A 178 -27.60 13.40 -8.08
CA GLU A 178 -27.99 14.50 -8.96
C GLU A 178 -26.85 15.51 -9.16
N LEU A 179 -26.07 15.80 -8.11
CA LEU A 179 -24.89 16.63 -8.25
C LEU A 179 -23.84 15.98 -9.14
N ALA A 180 -23.62 14.66 -9.02
CA ALA A 180 -22.69 13.94 -9.89
C ALA A 180 -23.13 13.94 -11.36
N LYS A 181 -24.45 13.82 -11.62
CA LYS A 181 -25.03 13.95 -12.97
C LYS A 181 -24.86 15.37 -13.52
N THR A 182 -25.09 16.39 -12.71
CA THR A 182 -24.94 17.80 -13.10
C THR A 182 -23.50 18.15 -13.48
N ASP A 183 -22.50 17.42 -12.92
CA ASP A 183 -21.09 17.57 -13.28
C ASP A 183 -20.75 17.01 -14.67
N CYS A 184 -21.62 16.19 -15.25
CA CYS A 184 -21.43 15.67 -16.59
C CYS A 184 -21.73 16.73 -17.68
N PRO A 185 -21.15 16.61 -18.89
CA PRO A 185 -21.42 17.55 -19.99
C PRO A 185 -22.92 17.69 -20.26
N ILE A 186 -23.41 18.93 -20.41
CA ILE A 186 -24.84 19.27 -20.51
C ILE A 186 -25.51 18.56 -21.70
N ASP A 187 -24.82 18.41 -22.80
CA ASP A 187 -25.29 17.72 -24.02
C ASP A 187 -25.37 16.20 -23.89
N LEU A 188 -24.65 15.60 -22.94
CA LEU A 188 -24.64 14.17 -22.66
C LEU A 188 -25.44 13.79 -21.41
N SER A 189 -25.63 14.71 -20.49
CA SER A 189 -26.39 14.52 -19.24
C SER A 189 -27.81 13.97 -19.45
N PRO A 190 -28.57 14.33 -20.54
CA PRO A 190 -29.90 13.76 -20.77
C PRO A 190 -29.91 12.23 -21.01
N ARG A 191 -28.78 11.63 -21.34
CA ARG A 191 -28.64 10.16 -21.47
C ARG A 191 -28.65 9.45 -20.13
N ILE A 192 -28.42 10.17 -19.03
CA ILE A 192 -28.31 9.60 -17.69
C ILE A 192 -29.71 9.60 -17.07
N GLU A 193 -30.30 8.41 -16.97
CA GLU A 193 -31.58 8.17 -16.31
C GLU A 193 -31.31 7.79 -14.87
N VAL A 194 -31.64 8.69 -13.95
CA VAL A 194 -31.50 8.42 -12.51
C VAL A 194 -32.80 7.83 -12.02
N ASN A 195 -32.74 6.60 -11.53
CA ASN A 195 -33.88 5.89 -10.96
C ASN A 195 -33.69 5.74 -9.45
N PHE A 196 -34.63 6.25 -8.70
CA PHE A 196 -34.69 6.13 -7.26
C PHE A 196 -35.87 5.20 -6.89
N ASP A 197 -35.71 4.41 -5.86
CA ASP A 197 -36.85 3.90 -5.12
C ASP A 197 -37.46 5.08 -4.32
N ASP A 198 -38.80 5.11 -4.17
CA ASP A 198 -39.58 6.25 -3.66
C ASP A 198 -39.21 6.76 -2.24
N ASN A 199 -38.24 6.13 -1.58
CA ASN A 199 -37.79 6.49 -0.24
C ASN A 199 -36.45 7.22 -0.28
N ALA A 200 -36.33 8.31 0.49
CA ALA A 200 -35.05 8.99 0.71
C ALA A 200 -34.03 8.02 1.35
N VAL A 201 -32.89 7.86 0.72
CA VAL A 201 -31.80 6.98 1.19
C VAL A 201 -30.70 7.84 1.82
N TYR A 202 -30.63 7.81 3.15
CA TYR A 202 -29.60 8.53 3.89
C TYR A 202 -28.39 7.63 4.15
N VAL A 203 -27.20 8.09 3.76
CA VAL A 203 -25.95 7.34 3.86
C VAL A 203 -24.92 8.16 4.65
N TYR A 204 -24.18 7.49 5.54
CA TYR A 204 -23.08 8.11 6.28
C TYR A 204 -21.79 8.04 5.47
N MET A 205 -21.54 9.08 4.64
CA MET A 205 -20.46 9.11 3.68
C MET A 205 -19.81 10.51 3.58
N ASP A 206 -18.65 10.58 2.95
CA ASP A 206 -18.07 11.84 2.49
C ASP A 206 -18.66 12.20 1.12
N PRO A 207 -19.57 13.21 1.04
CA PRO A 207 -20.30 13.50 -0.19
C PRO A 207 -19.40 14.01 -1.32
N VAL A 208 -18.25 14.63 -0.99
CA VAL A 208 -17.32 15.16 -2.00
C VAL A 208 -16.62 14.00 -2.69
N LEU A 209 -16.16 13.02 -1.91
CA LEU A 209 -15.46 11.85 -2.41
C LEU A 209 -16.38 10.92 -3.19
N VAL A 210 -17.58 10.67 -2.68
CA VAL A 210 -18.56 9.80 -3.35
C VAL A 210 -19.05 10.47 -4.65
N ARG A 211 -19.35 11.78 -4.65
CA ARG A 211 -19.68 12.53 -5.86
C ARG A 211 -18.58 12.40 -6.93
N LEU A 212 -17.30 12.52 -6.54
CA LEU A 212 -16.17 12.36 -7.46
C LEU A 212 -16.10 10.93 -8.03
N ALA A 213 -16.34 9.91 -7.20
CA ALA A 213 -16.36 8.51 -7.64
C ALA A 213 -17.52 8.27 -8.62
N LEU A 214 -18.71 8.74 -8.31
CA LEU A 214 -19.89 8.62 -9.17
C LEU A 214 -19.69 9.33 -10.50
N ARG A 215 -19.15 10.55 -10.49
CA ARG A 215 -18.79 11.25 -11.73
C ARG A 215 -17.82 10.44 -12.60
N ASN A 216 -16.80 9.81 -12.01
CA ASN A 216 -15.88 8.95 -12.76
C ASN A 216 -16.59 7.72 -13.37
N LEU A 217 -17.55 7.12 -12.68
CA LEU A 217 -18.37 6.03 -13.24
C LEU A 217 -19.25 6.50 -14.39
N LEU A 218 -19.92 7.64 -14.22
CA LEU A 218 -20.78 8.24 -15.25
C LEU A 218 -20.00 8.68 -16.49
N ASP A 219 -18.82 9.31 -16.30
CA ASP A 219 -17.93 9.69 -17.41
C ASP A 219 -17.47 8.46 -18.20
N ASN A 220 -17.10 7.37 -17.53
CA ASN A 220 -16.77 6.12 -18.17
C ASN A 220 -17.95 5.54 -18.96
N ALA A 221 -19.15 5.54 -18.39
CA ALA A 221 -20.36 5.06 -19.08
C ALA A 221 -20.67 5.89 -20.32
N LEU A 222 -20.60 7.23 -20.24
CA LEU A 222 -20.80 8.14 -21.36
C LEU A 222 -19.77 7.94 -22.48
N LYS A 223 -18.53 7.68 -22.12
CA LYS A 223 -17.39 7.57 -23.03
C LYS A 223 -17.34 6.25 -23.79
N TYR A 224 -17.68 5.15 -23.11
CA TYR A 224 -17.52 3.79 -23.65
C TYR A 224 -18.82 3.16 -24.13
N SER A 225 -19.98 3.83 -23.99
CA SER A 225 -21.25 3.38 -24.53
C SER A 225 -21.57 4.02 -25.89
N PRO A 226 -22.43 3.42 -26.69
CA PRO A 226 -22.89 4.01 -27.96
C PRO A 226 -23.50 5.42 -27.74
N PRO A 227 -23.33 6.38 -28.68
CA PRO A 227 -23.71 7.78 -28.45
C PRO A 227 -25.16 8.04 -28.08
N GLN A 228 -26.08 7.16 -28.45
CA GLN A 228 -27.52 7.33 -28.20
C GLN A 228 -28.09 6.35 -27.16
N SER A 229 -27.25 5.48 -26.57
CA SER A 229 -27.73 4.51 -25.56
C SER A 229 -27.97 5.20 -24.23
N PRO A 230 -29.05 4.84 -23.50
CA PRO A 230 -29.30 5.35 -22.15
C PRO A 230 -28.29 4.76 -21.16
N ILE A 231 -28.01 5.53 -20.13
CA ILE A 231 -27.22 5.13 -18.97
C ILE A 231 -28.14 5.10 -17.75
N GLN A 232 -28.30 3.94 -17.15
CA GLN A 232 -29.16 3.79 -15.96
C GLN A 232 -28.29 3.98 -14.72
N PHE A 233 -28.66 4.95 -13.91
CA PHE A 233 -28.04 5.18 -12.60
C PHE A 233 -29.07 4.89 -11.52
N ARG A 234 -28.79 3.89 -10.65
CA ARG A 234 -29.69 3.46 -9.58
C ARG A 234 -29.02 3.54 -8.24
N ILE A 235 -29.80 3.88 -7.22
CA ILE A 235 -29.41 3.82 -5.82
C ILE A 235 -30.26 2.74 -5.17
N LEU A 236 -29.60 1.75 -4.58
CA LEU A 236 -30.24 0.58 -3.99
C LEU A 236 -29.77 0.44 -2.53
N GLN A 237 -30.71 0.44 -1.61
CA GLN A 237 -30.39 0.08 -0.22
C GLN A 237 -30.25 -1.45 -0.14
N ARG A 238 -29.12 -1.91 0.37
CA ARG A 238 -28.77 -3.33 0.48
C ARG A 238 -28.91 -3.76 1.94
N GLU A 239 -30.10 -4.23 2.30
CA GLU A 239 -30.37 -4.74 3.65
C GLU A 239 -29.50 -5.96 4.00
N ASP A 240 -29.17 -6.80 2.99
CA ASP A 240 -28.29 -7.97 3.11
C ASP A 240 -26.85 -7.63 3.45
N LEU A 241 -26.38 -6.47 3.04
CA LEU A 241 -24.99 -5.99 3.24
C LEU A 241 -24.89 -4.80 4.21
N LEU A 242 -26.02 -4.33 4.74
CA LEU A 242 -26.10 -3.14 5.61
C LEU A 242 -25.39 -1.93 4.99
N GLY A 243 -25.92 -1.47 3.84
CA GLY A 243 -25.31 -0.34 3.13
C GLY A 243 -26.04 0.00 1.84
N THR A 244 -25.48 0.92 1.09
CA THR A 244 -26.07 1.46 -0.13
C THR A 244 -25.18 1.18 -1.34
N SER A 245 -25.78 0.66 -2.41
CA SER A 245 -25.17 0.44 -3.71
C SER A 245 -25.54 1.55 -4.68
N PHE A 246 -24.55 2.17 -5.29
CA PHE A 246 -24.69 3.09 -6.40
C PHE A 246 -24.33 2.36 -7.69
N THR A 247 -25.31 2.03 -8.52
CA THR A 247 -25.09 1.22 -9.71
C THR A 247 -25.23 2.08 -10.97
N VAL A 248 -24.23 1.97 -11.87
CA VAL A 248 -24.23 2.60 -13.18
C VAL A 248 -24.21 1.52 -14.24
N THR A 249 -25.30 1.40 -15.00
CA THR A 249 -25.45 0.41 -16.07
C THR A 249 -25.43 1.10 -17.42
N SER A 250 -24.58 0.62 -18.31
CA SER A 250 -24.46 1.15 -19.68
C SER A 250 -24.26 0.03 -20.69
N GLN A 251 -24.61 0.29 -21.95
CA GLN A 251 -24.34 -0.65 -23.04
C GLN A 251 -22.85 -0.62 -23.38
N LEU A 252 -22.24 -1.79 -23.58
CA LEU A 252 -20.83 -1.92 -23.86
C LEU A 252 -20.61 -2.07 -25.36
N THR A 253 -19.72 -1.26 -25.92
CA THR A 253 -19.31 -1.37 -27.33
C THR A 253 -18.24 -2.43 -27.57
N ARG A 254 -17.47 -2.79 -26.52
CA ARG A 254 -16.34 -3.72 -26.62
C ARG A 254 -16.16 -4.49 -25.31
N PHE A 255 -16.28 -5.81 -25.36
CA PHE A 255 -16.15 -6.70 -24.19
C PHE A 255 -14.70 -7.02 -23.81
N ASP A 256 -13.78 -6.93 -24.77
CA ASP A 256 -12.37 -7.23 -24.62
C ASP A 256 -11.60 -6.25 -23.71
N LEU A 257 -12.30 -5.22 -23.22
CA LEU A 257 -11.71 -4.17 -22.39
C LEU A 257 -11.89 -4.40 -20.87
N LEU A 258 -12.72 -5.36 -20.47
CA LEU A 258 -13.04 -5.60 -19.06
C LEU A 258 -12.24 -6.78 -18.52
N ASP A 259 -11.27 -6.49 -17.66
CA ASP A 259 -10.47 -7.42 -16.88
C ASP A 259 -10.49 -6.95 -15.42
N GLU A 260 -10.27 -7.83 -14.44
CA GLU A 260 -10.14 -7.47 -13.02
C GLU A 260 -9.09 -6.38 -12.77
N ALA A 261 -8.14 -6.25 -13.68
CA ALA A 261 -7.13 -5.20 -13.66
C ALA A 261 -7.68 -3.79 -13.93
N ILE A 262 -8.92 -3.59 -14.39
CA ILE A 262 -9.47 -2.25 -14.70
C ILE A 262 -9.53 -1.32 -13.49
N PHE A 263 -9.65 -1.87 -12.28
CA PHE A 263 -9.58 -1.13 -11.02
C PHE A 263 -8.15 -0.93 -10.50
N THR A 264 -7.16 -1.40 -11.25
CA THR A 264 -5.77 -1.16 -10.91
C THR A 264 -5.30 0.16 -11.52
N ARG A 265 -4.23 0.71 -10.98
CA ARG A 265 -3.64 1.98 -11.38
C ARG A 265 -3.22 2.05 -12.87
N ARG A 266 -3.08 0.93 -13.55
CA ARG A 266 -2.75 0.80 -14.98
C ARG A 266 -3.79 0.01 -15.76
N GLY A 267 -4.97 -0.20 -15.17
CA GLY A 267 -6.03 -1.00 -15.73
C GLY A 267 -6.60 -0.35 -17.00
N ARG A 268 -5.88 -0.52 -18.11
CA ARG A 268 -6.44 -0.38 -19.45
C ARG A 268 -6.72 -1.77 -19.96
N GLY A 269 -7.97 -2.05 -20.32
CA GLY A 269 -8.26 -3.25 -21.07
C GLY A 269 -7.36 -3.30 -22.32
N ALA A 270 -6.88 -4.47 -22.69
CA ALA A 270 -6.00 -4.67 -23.83
C ALA A 270 -6.66 -4.07 -25.10
N GLY A 271 -6.09 -2.98 -25.63
CA GLY A 271 -6.58 -2.35 -26.86
C GLY A 271 -7.37 -1.04 -26.71
N ALA A 272 -7.48 -0.45 -25.52
CA ALA A 272 -8.12 0.85 -25.36
C ALA A 272 -7.27 1.99 -25.96
N GLN A 273 -7.57 2.35 -27.20
CA GLN A 273 -7.15 3.60 -27.83
C GLN A 273 -8.13 4.71 -27.43
N GLY A 274 -7.98 5.26 -26.23
CA GLY A 274 -8.85 6.32 -25.74
C GLY A 274 -8.11 7.28 -24.83
N SER A 275 -8.53 8.55 -24.83
CA SER A 275 -7.95 9.66 -24.08
C SER A 275 -8.31 9.60 -22.59
N GLY A 276 -7.85 8.57 -21.85
CA GLY A 276 -8.03 8.49 -20.40
C GLY A 276 -6.94 7.65 -19.77
N GLY A 277 -6.29 8.14 -18.74
CA GLY A 277 -5.11 7.53 -18.11
C GLY A 277 -5.38 6.32 -17.21
N GLY A 278 -6.63 5.81 -17.14
CA GLY A 278 -6.97 4.65 -16.30
C GLY A 278 -7.03 4.97 -14.80
N LEU A 279 -7.01 6.25 -14.39
CA LEU A 279 -7.08 6.65 -12.99
C LEU A 279 -8.51 6.69 -12.43
N GLY A 280 -9.52 6.90 -13.27
CA GLY A 280 -10.90 7.08 -12.81
C GLY A 280 -11.43 5.90 -12.00
N LEU A 281 -11.35 4.68 -12.53
CA LEU A 281 -11.79 3.47 -11.82
C LEU A 281 -10.92 3.12 -10.62
N TYR A 282 -9.61 3.42 -10.70
CA TYR A 282 -8.71 3.30 -9.54
C TYR A 282 -9.14 4.23 -8.39
N LEU A 283 -9.53 5.48 -8.70
CA LEU A 283 -10.06 6.43 -7.72
C LEU A 283 -11.37 5.94 -7.12
N VAL A 284 -12.29 5.41 -7.92
CA VAL A 284 -13.52 4.79 -7.41
C VAL A 284 -13.21 3.71 -6.40
N LYS A 285 -12.26 2.81 -6.71
CA LYS A 285 -11.81 1.76 -5.78
C LYS A 285 -11.22 2.34 -4.49
N LYS A 286 -10.44 3.41 -4.58
CA LYS A 286 -9.86 4.06 -3.40
C LYS A 286 -10.91 4.73 -2.54
N VAL A 287 -11.91 5.41 -3.15
CA VAL A 287 -13.04 6.00 -2.42
C VAL A 287 -13.87 4.93 -1.72
N ALA A 288 -14.19 3.84 -2.42
CA ALA A 288 -14.89 2.70 -1.83
C ALA A 288 -14.15 2.16 -0.61
N ALA A 289 -12.87 1.82 -0.76
CA ALA A 289 -12.03 1.29 0.30
C ALA A 289 -11.90 2.25 1.49
N ALA A 290 -11.82 3.55 1.23
CA ALA A 290 -11.76 4.58 2.26
C ALA A 290 -13.07 4.64 3.08
N HIS A 291 -14.20 4.32 2.48
CA HIS A 291 -15.50 4.20 3.17
C HIS A 291 -15.74 2.81 3.79
N GLY A 292 -14.79 1.87 3.69
CA GLY A 292 -14.98 0.48 4.12
C GLY A 292 -15.84 -0.35 3.16
N GLY A 293 -16.15 0.20 2.00
CA GLY A 293 -16.96 -0.42 0.96
C GLY A 293 -16.14 -1.09 -0.14
N SER A 294 -16.81 -1.37 -1.24
CA SER A 294 -16.20 -2.06 -2.40
C SER A 294 -16.71 -1.50 -3.72
N VAL A 295 -15.99 -1.79 -4.80
CA VAL A 295 -16.45 -1.57 -6.17
C VAL A 295 -16.29 -2.86 -6.95
N SER A 296 -17.32 -3.19 -7.71
CA SER A 296 -17.37 -4.37 -8.58
C SER A 296 -18.00 -4.01 -9.93
N TYR A 297 -17.94 -4.94 -10.88
CA TYR A 297 -18.66 -4.83 -12.13
C TYR A 297 -19.29 -6.18 -12.51
N PHE A 298 -20.39 -6.12 -13.26
CA PHE A 298 -21.10 -7.27 -13.77
C PHE A 298 -21.39 -7.08 -15.26
N ILE A 299 -21.08 -8.08 -16.05
CA ILE A 299 -21.41 -8.11 -17.48
C ILE A 299 -22.69 -8.90 -17.65
N HIS A 300 -23.67 -8.31 -18.33
CA HIS A 300 -24.94 -8.92 -18.64
C HIS A 300 -24.92 -9.54 -20.04
N ASP A 301 -25.76 -10.57 -20.27
CA ASP A 301 -25.85 -11.29 -21.56
C ASP A 301 -26.29 -10.38 -22.72
N ASP A 302 -27.00 -9.26 -22.43
CA ASP A 302 -27.49 -8.27 -23.40
C ASP A 302 -26.46 -7.17 -23.73
N ALA A 303 -25.19 -7.46 -23.61
CA ALA A 303 -24.10 -6.53 -23.91
C ALA A 303 -24.10 -5.27 -23.02
N LYS A 304 -24.60 -5.36 -21.80
CA LYS A 304 -24.53 -4.29 -20.80
C LYS A 304 -23.49 -4.60 -19.75
N VAL A 305 -22.94 -3.54 -19.16
CA VAL A 305 -22.10 -3.62 -17.97
C VAL A 305 -22.69 -2.75 -16.87
N THR A 306 -22.73 -3.27 -15.67
CA THR A 306 -23.08 -2.55 -14.44
C THR A 306 -21.86 -2.41 -13.57
N PHE A 307 -21.49 -1.19 -13.23
CA PHE A 307 -20.54 -0.90 -12.15
C PHE A 307 -21.32 -0.65 -10.88
N ASP A 308 -20.90 -1.27 -9.79
CA ASP A 308 -21.53 -1.17 -8.47
C ASP A 308 -20.52 -0.62 -7.46
N LEU A 309 -20.80 0.58 -6.96
CA LEU A 309 -20.08 1.20 -5.84
C LEU A 309 -20.89 0.99 -4.57
N PHE A 310 -20.43 0.12 -3.70
CA PHE A 310 -21.05 -0.16 -2.42
C PHE A 310 -20.40 0.64 -1.30
N ILE A 311 -21.24 1.32 -0.48
CA ILE A 311 -20.84 2.06 0.72
C ILE A 311 -21.62 1.48 1.90
N PRO A 312 -20.95 0.95 2.94
CA PRO A 312 -21.61 0.44 4.14
C PRO A 312 -22.15 1.61 5.00
N ASP A 313 -23.17 1.32 5.80
CA ASP A 313 -23.83 2.30 6.68
C ASP A 313 -23.00 2.68 7.91
N GLU A 314 -21.91 1.90 8.24
CA GLU A 314 -21.00 2.14 9.37
C GLU A 314 -19.57 2.48 8.93
#